data_0af3b54457b037aa90c6e7013d587d14
#
_entry.id   0af3b54457b037aa90c6e7013d587d14
#
_cell.length_a   1.000
_cell.length_b   1.000
_cell.length_c   1.000
_cell.angle_alpha   90.00
_cell.angle_beta   90.00
_cell.angle_gamma   90.00
#
_symmetry.space_group_name_H-M   'P 1'
#
loop_
_entity.id
_entity.type
_entity.pdbx_description
1 polymer ?
#
loop_
_entity_poly.entity_id
_entity_poly.type
_entity_poly.pdbx_seq_one_letter_code
_entity_poly.pdbx_strand_id
1 'polypeptide(L)'
;MATNIKAINKRGGDGDIISTTNTTRIIGVHSYSTVAGVVTIGDQSGAKIIYEVGASAESDMYFGEMGIKCSGTVSISTPDAGSVTLFVG
;
A
#
# COMPACT_ATOMS: atom_id res chain seq x y z
N MET A 1 18.56 7.61 9.32
CA MET A 1 18.71 7.31 7.90
C MET A 1 18.14 5.94 7.59
N ALA A 2 17.22 5.90 6.66
CA ALA A 2 16.68 4.63 6.22
C ALA A 2 17.74 3.94 5.34
N THR A 3 18.18 2.78 5.75
CA THR A 3 19.21 2.05 5.04
C THR A 3 18.65 0.88 4.25
N ASN A 4 17.46 0.42 4.60
CA ASN A 4 16.85 -0.74 3.97
C ASN A 4 15.38 -0.45 3.69
N ILE A 5 15.10 -0.03 2.46
CA ILE A 5 13.73 0.13 1.99
C ILE A 5 13.41 -1.08 1.12
N LYS A 6 12.31 -1.73 1.43
CA LYS A 6 11.82 -2.87 0.66
C LYS A 6 10.59 -2.48 -0.13
N ALA A 7 10.48 -3.01 -1.34
CA ALA A 7 9.29 -2.89 -2.15
C ALA A 7 8.51 -4.20 -2.08
N ILE A 8 7.24 -4.12 -1.72
CA ILE A 8 6.36 -5.28 -1.62
C ILE A 8 5.19 -5.05 -2.55
N ASN A 9 5.01 -5.93 -3.51
CA ASN A 9 3.96 -5.79 -4.52
C ASN A 9 2.87 -6.83 -4.33
N LYS A 10 1.63 -6.41 -4.56
CA LYS A 10 0.48 -7.31 -4.64
C LYS A 10 -0.33 -6.97 -5.88
N ARG A 11 -0.68 -7.98 -6.66
CA ARG A 11 -1.53 -7.86 -7.82
C ARG A 11 -2.94 -8.30 -7.50
N GLY A 12 -3.89 -7.52 -7.99
CA GLY A 12 -5.30 -7.87 -8.08
C GLY A 12 -6.01 -8.04 -6.76
N GLY A 13 -7.18 -7.49 -6.69
CA GLY A 13 -8.14 -7.79 -5.65
C GLY A 13 -7.73 -7.43 -4.23
N ASP A 14 -8.44 -8.04 -3.30
CA ASP A 14 -8.28 -7.79 -1.87
C ASP A 14 -7.36 -8.83 -1.24
N GLY A 15 -6.68 -8.45 -0.18
CA GLY A 15 -5.89 -9.38 0.61
C GLY A 15 -4.74 -8.74 1.34
N ASP A 16 -4.02 -9.57 2.07
CA ASP A 16 -2.89 -9.12 2.87
C ASP A 16 -1.67 -8.90 1.99
N ILE A 17 -1.01 -7.78 2.17
CA ILE A 17 0.24 -7.49 1.48
C ILE A 17 1.44 -7.64 2.41
N ILE A 18 1.24 -7.39 3.70
CA ILE A 18 2.23 -7.61 4.74
C ILE A 18 1.57 -8.41 5.84
N SER A 19 2.09 -9.61 6.13
CA SER A 19 1.63 -10.45 7.22
C SER A 19 2.68 -10.45 8.32
N THR A 20 2.40 -9.72 9.39
CA THR A 20 3.32 -9.62 10.52
C THR A 20 2.56 -9.24 11.78
N THR A 21 3.15 -9.52 12.93
CA THR A 21 2.69 -9.00 14.20
C THR A 21 3.47 -7.75 14.62
N ASN A 22 4.48 -7.40 13.85
CA ASN A 22 5.37 -6.27 14.14
C ASN A 22 4.83 -4.98 13.54
N THR A 23 5.38 -3.87 13.99
CA THR A 23 5.13 -2.57 13.39
C THR A 23 5.90 -2.43 12.09
N THR A 24 5.25 -1.90 11.08
CA THR A 24 5.85 -1.60 9.78
C THR A 24 5.63 -0.13 9.47
N ARG A 25 6.59 0.51 8.82
CA ARG A 25 6.44 1.88 8.35
C ARG A 25 6.33 1.89 6.83
N ILE A 26 5.26 2.48 6.32
CA ILE A 26 5.05 2.65 4.89
C ILE A 26 5.64 4.00 4.49
N ILE A 27 6.68 3.95 3.68
CA ILE A 27 7.38 5.16 3.20
C ILE A 27 6.69 5.72 1.97
N GLY A 28 6.20 4.85 1.11
CA GLY A 28 5.51 5.26 -0.09
C GLY A 28 4.65 4.17 -0.67
N VAL A 29 3.81 4.55 -1.61
CA VAL A 29 2.89 3.64 -2.31
C VAL A 29 2.93 3.96 -3.80
N HIS A 30 3.04 2.92 -4.61
CA HIS A 30 2.86 3.02 -6.05
C HIS A 30 1.73 2.08 -6.45
N SER A 31 0.82 2.55 -7.27
CA SER A 31 -0.27 1.71 -7.77
C SER A 31 -0.52 1.94 -9.24
N TYR A 32 -1.03 0.91 -9.89
CA TYR A 32 -1.47 0.97 -11.27
C TYR A 32 -2.75 0.13 -11.42
N SER A 33 -3.67 0.60 -12.22
CA SER A 33 -4.87 -0.17 -12.55
C SER A 33 -5.31 0.13 -13.98
N THR A 34 -5.79 -0.89 -14.66
CA THR A 34 -6.37 -0.71 -16.00
C THR A 34 -7.80 -0.20 -15.93
N VAL A 35 -8.44 -0.27 -14.78
CA VAL A 35 -9.81 0.22 -14.57
C VAL A 35 -9.81 1.21 -13.42
N ALA A 36 -10.73 2.17 -13.48
CA ALA A 36 -10.91 3.12 -12.40
C ALA A 36 -11.48 2.44 -11.15
N GLY A 37 -11.10 2.91 -9.99
CA GLY A 37 -11.58 2.37 -8.74
C GLY A 37 -10.96 3.03 -7.54
N VAL A 38 -11.09 2.38 -6.39
CA VAL A 38 -10.58 2.88 -5.11
C VAL A 38 -9.57 1.88 -4.57
N VAL A 39 -8.45 2.40 -4.09
CA VAL A 39 -7.44 1.62 -3.36
C VAL A 39 -7.57 1.95 -1.89
N THR A 40 -7.65 0.91 -1.06
CA THR A 40 -7.67 1.05 0.40
C THR A 40 -6.52 0.23 0.96
N ILE A 41 -5.73 0.85 1.83
CA ILE A 41 -4.64 0.19 2.54
C ILE A 41 -4.93 0.35 4.02
N GLY A 42 -5.11 -0.75 4.72
CA GLY A 42 -5.47 -0.73 6.14
C GLY A 42 -4.56 -1.62 6.97
N ASP A 43 -4.41 -1.28 8.24
CA ASP A 43 -3.69 -2.09 9.20
C ASP A 43 -4.65 -2.69 10.24
N GLN A 44 -4.12 -3.44 11.20
CA GLN A 44 -4.93 -4.06 12.24
C GLN A 44 -5.50 -3.08 13.26
N SER A 45 -4.97 -1.86 13.34
CA SER A 45 -5.49 -0.84 14.25
C SER A 45 -6.74 -0.16 13.72
N GLY A 46 -7.10 -0.40 12.46
CA GLY A 46 -8.23 0.24 11.79
C GLY A 46 -7.87 1.50 11.03
N ALA A 47 -6.62 1.95 11.08
CA ALA A 47 -6.17 3.08 10.28
C ALA A 47 -6.13 2.70 8.82
N LYS A 48 -6.53 3.64 7.94
CA LYS A 48 -6.64 3.39 6.51
C LYS A 48 -6.10 4.54 5.69
N ILE A 49 -5.51 4.18 4.55
CA ILE A 49 -5.18 5.11 3.46
C ILE A 49 -6.13 4.77 2.33
N ILE A 50 -6.91 5.75 1.88
CA ILE A 50 -7.92 5.53 0.83
C ILE A 50 -7.67 6.57 -0.27
N TYR A 51 -7.59 6.11 -1.51
CA TYR A 51 -7.45 7.02 -2.64
C TYR A 51 -8.04 6.41 -3.92
N GLU A 52 -8.34 7.28 -4.87
CA GLU A 52 -8.90 6.89 -6.16
C GLU A 52 -7.79 6.68 -7.18
N VAL A 53 -7.98 5.71 -8.07
CA VAL A 53 -7.11 5.48 -9.22
C VAL A 53 -7.93 5.61 -10.49
N GLY A 54 -7.35 6.23 -11.51
CA GLY A 54 -7.97 6.33 -12.82
C GLY A 54 -7.72 5.07 -13.66
N ALA A 55 -8.46 4.94 -14.75
CA ALA A 55 -8.25 3.84 -15.68
C ALA A 55 -6.91 4.01 -16.40
N SER A 56 -6.12 2.93 -16.46
CA SER A 56 -4.80 2.90 -17.10
C SER A 56 -3.88 4.00 -16.56
N ALA A 57 -3.97 4.26 -15.28
CA ALA A 57 -3.21 5.32 -14.63
C ALA A 57 -2.36 4.78 -13.49
N GLU A 58 -1.24 5.46 -13.26
CA GLU A 58 -0.35 5.19 -12.14
C GLU A 58 -0.56 6.27 -11.08
N SER A 59 -0.41 5.88 -9.82
CA SER A 59 -0.44 6.80 -8.69
C SER A 59 0.72 6.52 -7.77
N ASP A 60 1.39 7.58 -7.36
CA ASP A 60 2.50 7.51 -6.42
C ASP A 60 2.24 8.44 -5.24
N MET A 61 2.55 7.94 -4.04
CA MET A 61 2.53 8.76 -2.84
C MET A 61 3.80 8.51 -2.04
N TYR A 62 4.35 9.59 -1.50
CA TYR A 62 5.52 9.53 -0.65
C TYR A 62 5.19 10.19 0.69
N PHE A 63 5.45 9.47 1.77
CA PHE A 63 5.07 9.90 3.13
C PHE A 63 6.25 10.41 3.95
N GLY A 64 7.42 10.57 3.33
CA GLY A 64 8.62 11.02 4.01
C GLY A 64 9.40 9.87 4.64
N GLU A 65 10.57 10.18 5.17
CA GLU A 65 11.48 9.17 5.72
C GLU A 65 10.91 8.44 6.93
N MET A 66 10.09 9.12 7.72
CA MET A 66 9.46 8.49 8.89
C MET A 66 8.30 7.59 8.48
N GLY A 67 7.70 7.85 7.34
CA GLY A 67 6.60 7.05 6.83
C GLY A 67 5.35 7.09 7.70
N ILE A 68 4.42 6.19 7.39
CA ILE A 68 3.22 5.98 8.18
C ILE A 68 3.38 4.68 8.94
N LYS A 69 3.24 4.76 10.27
CA LYS A 69 3.37 3.61 11.15
C LYS A 69 2.13 2.73 11.03
N CYS A 70 2.32 1.46 10.74
CA CYS A 70 1.25 0.47 10.66
C CYS A 70 1.48 -0.63 11.70
N SER A 71 0.42 -1.05 12.36
CA SER A 71 0.47 -2.09 13.39
C SER A 71 -0.08 -3.39 12.82
N GLY A 72 0.75 -4.44 12.87
CA GLY A 72 0.34 -5.78 12.46
C GLY A 72 0.14 -5.93 10.95
N THR A 73 -0.72 -6.84 10.58
CA THR A 73 -1.01 -7.17 9.19
C THR A 73 -1.55 -5.97 8.43
N VAL A 74 -1.00 -5.72 7.25
CA VAL A 74 -1.46 -4.68 6.34
C VAL A 74 -2.18 -5.34 5.17
N SER A 75 -3.42 -4.95 4.94
CA SER A 75 -4.27 -5.48 3.89
C SER A 75 -4.59 -4.39 2.88
N ILE A 76 -4.77 -4.78 1.64
CA ILE A 76 -5.19 -3.87 0.58
C ILE A 76 -6.49 -4.33 -0.05
N SER A 77 -7.21 -3.33 -0.59
CA SER A 77 -8.34 -3.55 -1.48
C SER A 77 -8.11 -2.69 -2.71
N THR A 78 -8.11 -3.30 -3.87
CA THR A 78 -7.85 -2.63 -5.15
C THR A 78 -8.66 -3.32 -6.24
N PRO A 79 -8.95 -2.66 -7.38
CA PRO A 79 -9.56 -3.34 -8.52
C PRO A 79 -8.77 -4.59 -8.92
N ASP A 80 -9.46 -5.63 -9.36
CA ASP A 80 -8.83 -6.90 -9.75
C ASP A 80 -7.75 -6.73 -10.81
N ALA A 81 -7.90 -5.74 -11.68
CA ALA A 81 -6.93 -5.43 -12.72
C ALA A 81 -5.80 -4.50 -12.25
N GLY A 82 -5.75 -4.23 -10.96
CA GLY A 82 -4.77 -3.32 -10.37
C GLY A 82 -3.61 -4.03 -9.69
N SER A 83 -2.61 -3.24 -9.36
CA SER A 83 -1.49 -3.69 -8.51
C SER A 83 -1.07 -2.55 -7.59
N VAL A 84 -0.59 -2.92 -6.42
CA VAL A 84 -0.11 -1.96 -5.42
C VAL A 84 1.27 -2.40 -4.96
N THR A 85 2.19 -1.47 -4.92
CA THR A 85 3.53 -1.69 -4.36
C THR A 85 3.70 -0.79 -3.15
N LEU A 86 4.01 -1.36 -2.00
CA LEU A 86 4.35 -0.61 -0.80
C LEU A 86 5.85 -0.55 -0.64
N PHE A 87 6.36 0.64 -0.39
CA PHE A 87 7.77 0.85 -0.02
C PHE A 87 7.81 0.98 1.49
N VAL A 88 8.46 0.03 2.15
CA VAL A 88 8.50 -0.06 3.61
C VAL A 88 9.94 0.05 4.11
N GLY A 89 10.08 0.63 5.27
CA GLY A 89 11.39 0.83 5.88
C GLY A 89 11.45 0.45 7.33
#